data_c957ee814e980785ad6c2e91ce2d35b5
#
_entry.id   c957ee814e980785ad6c2e91ce2d35b5
#
_cell.length_a   1.000
_cell.length_b   1.000
_cell.length_c   1.000
_cell.angle_alpha   90.00
_cell.angle_beta   90.00
_cell.angle_gamma   90.00
#
_symmetry.space_group_name_H-M   'P 1'
#
loop_
_entity.id
_entity.type
_entity.pdbx_description
1 polymer ?
#
loop_
_entity_poly.entity_id
_entity_poly.type
_entity_poly.pdbx_seq_one_letter_code
_entity_poly.pdbx_strand_id
1 'polypeptide(L)' 'MPLLKAKQALNRMDVGQILEVIATDQGSVRDFQVFAVQSGNELLGQTDDGSTYSHWIKKA' A
#
# COMPACT_ATOMS: atom_id res chain seq x y z
N MET A 1 -8.92 8.21 4.55
CA MET A 1 -8.84 6.83 4.06
C MET A 1 -7.41 6.52 3.62
N PRO A 2 -6.83 5.40 4.06
CA PRO A 2 -5.42 5.09 3.73
C PRO A 2 -5.16 4.93 2.23
N LEU A 3 -6.12 4.37 1.49
CA LEU A 3 -5.96 4.16 0.05
C LEU A 3 -5.82 5.46 -0.74
N LEU A 4 -6.59 6.47 -0.39
CA LEU A 4 -6.51 7.76 -1.08
C LEU A 4 -5.15 8.42 -0.85
N LYS A 5 -4.67 8.40 0.38
CA LYS A 5 -3.36 8.95 0.71
C LYS A 5 -2.24 8.18 0.03
N ALA A 6 -2.34 6.85 -0.02
CA ALA A 6 -1.37 6.01 -0.71
C ALA A 6 -1.33 6.32 -2.21
N LYS A 7 -2.49 6.48 -2.83
CA LYS A 7 -2.57 6.84 -4.25
C LYS A 7 -1.91 8.19 -4.51
N GLN A 8 -2.18 9.18 -3.68
CA GLN A 8 -1.58 10.50 -3.81
C GLN A 8 -0.06 10.45 -3.65
N ALA A 9 0.42 9.69 -2.65
CA ALA A 9 1.85 9.54 -2.42
C ALA A 9 2.54 8.85 -3.61
N LEU A 10 1.94 7.77 -4.13
CA LEU A 10 2.49 7.05 -5.27
C LEU A 10 2.55 7.93 -6.53
N ASN A 11 1.56 8.80 -6.72
CA ASN A 11 1.56 9.71 -7.86
C ASN A 11 2.72 10.72 -7.84
N ARG A 12 3.30 10.97 -6.66
CA ARG A 12 4.43 11.87 -6.48
C ARG A 12 5.77 11.15 -6.44
N MET A 13 5.76 9.82 -6.44
CA MET A 13 6.96 9.00 -6.34
C MET A 13 7.51 8.69 -7.73
N ASP A 14 8.83 8.47 -7.77
CA ASP A 14 9.49 7.99 -8.97
C ASP A 14 9.37 6.47 -9.08
N VAL A 15 9.45 5.98 -10.31
CA VAL A 15 9.45 4.54 -10.58
C VAL A 15 10.56 3.86 -9.77
N GLY A 16 10.22 2.77 -9.12
CA GLY A 16 11.16 1.99 -8.31
C GLY A 16 11.19 2.38 -6.83
N GLN A 17 10.63 3.52 -6.46
CA GLN A 17 10.53 3.90 -5.05
C GLN A 17 9.48 3.05 -4.33
N ILE A 18 9.69 2.84 -3.03
CA ILE A 18 8.84 2.00 -2.20
C ILE A 18 8.12 2.86 -1.18
N LEU A 19 6.79 2.69 -1.11
CA LEU A 19 5.95 3.34 -0.12
C LEU A 19 5.60 2.34 0.97
N GLU A 20 5.84 2.69 2.22
CA GLU A 20 5.35 1.94 3.36
C GLU A 20 4.09 2.59 3.90
N VAL A 21 3.01 1.82 4.03
CA VAL A 21 1.74 2.29 4.59
C VAL A 21 1.44 1.46 5.84
N ILE A 22 1.12 2.15 6.93
CA ILE A 22 0.73 1.50 8.18
C ILE A 22 -0.73 1.86 8.45
N ALA A 23 -1.57 0.85 8.63
CA ALA A 23 -2.99 1.00 8.88
C ALA A 23 -3.41 0.21 10.12
N THR A 24 -4.50 0.62 10.74
CA THR A 24 -5.07 -0.08 11.90
C THR A 24 -6.31 -0.88 11.55
N ASP A 25 -6.78 -0.79 10.32
CA ASP A 25 -7.98 -1.47 9.84
C ASP A 25 -7.60 -2.81 9.18
N GLN A 26 -8.18 -3.89 9.68
CA GLN A 26 -7.97 -5.24 9.13
C GLN A 26 -8.34 -5.33 7.65
N GLY A 27 -9.35 -4.60 7.21
CA GLY A 27 -9.77 -4.56 5.82
C GLY A 27 -8.72 -4.00 4.87
N SER A 28 -7.73 -3.26 5.40
CA SER A 28 -6.67 -2.67 4.59
C SER A 28 -5.82 -3.73 3.87
N VAL A 29 -5.67 -4.92 4.44
CA VAL A 29 -4.86 -5.99 3.85
C VAL A 29 -5.40 -6.32 2.46
N ARG A 30 -6.68 -6.59 2.35
CA ARG A 30 -7.32 -6.90 1.07
C ARG A 30 -7.39 -5.67 0.16
N ASP A 31 -7.71 -4.52 0.75
CA ASP A 31 -7.85 -3.28 -0.02
C ASP A 31 -6.57 -2.92 -0.75
N PHE A 32 -5.42 -3.08 -0.09
CA PHE A 32 -4.13 -2.80 -0.71
C PHE A 32 -3.73 -3.86 -1.74
N GLN A 33 -4.15 -5.11 -1.58
CA GLN A 33 -3.95 -6.14 -2.60
C GLN A 33 -4.68 -5.77 -3.89
N VAL A 34 -5.94 -5.38 -3.79
CA VAL A 34 -6.75 -4.95 -4.94
C VAL A 34 -6.19 -3.67 -5.55
N PHE A 35 -5.83 -2.71 -4.71
CA PHE A 35 -5.28 -1.43 -5.14
C PHE A 35 -3.99 -1.62 -5.94
N ALA A 36 -3.08 -2.48 -5.50
CA ALA A 36 -1.83 -2.72 -6.20
C ALA A 36 -2.08 -3.24 -7.61
N VAL A 37 -3.00 -4.19 -7.76
CA VAL A 37 -3.36 -4.74 -9.07
C VAL A 37 -3.98 -3.66 -9.96
N GLN A 38 -4.94 -2.90 -9.43
CA GLN A 38 -5.66 -1.89 -10.21
C GLN A 38 -4.77 -0.72 -10.62
N SER A 39 -3.84 -0.33 -9.77
CA SER A 39 -2.94 0.79 -10.05
C SER A 39 -1.73 0.40 -10.90
N GLY A 40 -1.49 -0.90 -11.08
CA GLY A 40 -0.31 -1.39 -11.79
C GLY A 40 0.98 -1.31 -11.00
N ASN A 41 0.92 -1.01 -9.70
CA ASN A 41 2.08 -1.00 -8.82
C ASN A 41 2.28 -2.39 -8.21
N GLU A 42 3.48 -2.64 -7.69
CA GLU A 42 3.84 -3.95 -7.15
C GLU A 42 3.70 -3.94 -5.62
N LEU A 43 2.88 -4.86 -5.08
CA LEU A 43 2.80 -5.08 -3.64
C LEU A 43 3.92 -6.04 -3.24
N LEU A 44 4.94 -5.50 -2.55
CA LEU A 44 6.11 -6.27 -2.18
C LEU A 44 5.88 -7.16 -0.96
N GLY A 45 5.05 -6.71 -0.02
CA GLY A 45 4.78 -7.47 1.18
C GLY A 45 3.79 -6.78 2.08
N GLN A 46 3.27 -7.55 3.03
CA GLN A 46 2.35 -7.07 4.05
C GLN A 46 2.67 -7.78 5.35
N THR A 47 2.51 -7.09 6.47
CA THR A 47 2.63 -7.70 7.80
C THR A 47 1.44 -7.33 8.66
N ASP A 48 1.17 -8.17 9.65
CA ASP A 48 0.08 -8.03 10.60
C ASP A 48 0.62 -8.42 11.98
N ASP A 49 0.65 -7.46 12.90
CA ASP A 49 1.10 -7.71 14.27
C ASP A 49 -0.07 -7.81 15.27
N GLY A 50 -1.30 -7.91 14.77
CA GLY A 50 -2.51 -7.98 15.59
C GLY A 50 -3.16 -6.63 15.86
N SER A 51 -2.40 -5.54 15.75
CA SER A 51 -2.89 -4.18 16.00
C SER A 51 -2.72 -3.28 14.79
N THR A 52 -1.66 -3.47 14.03
CA THR A 52 -1.34 -2.69 12.85
C THR A 52 -1.04 -3.59 11.68
N TYR A 53 -1.27 -3.06 10.48
CA TYR A 53 -1.08 -3.76 9.22
C TYR A 53 -0.18 -2.90 8.35
N SER A 54 0.98 -3.43 7.98
CA SER A 54 1.96 -2.71 7.16
C SER A 54 1.94 -3.24 5.75
N HIS A 55 2.06 -2.32 4.78
CA HIS A 55 2.04 -2.65 3.36
C HIS A 55 3.19 -1.94 2.66
N TRP A 56 3.92 -2.64 1.81
CA TRP A 56 5.03 -2.07 1.03
C TRP A 56 4.68 -2.17 -0.45
N ILE A 57 4.61 -1.02 -1.11
CA ILE A 57 4.20 -0.91 -2.51
C ILE A 57 5.31 -0.23 -3.29
N LYS A 58 5.75 -0.87 -4.36
CA LYS A 58 6.77 -0.33 -5.25
C LYS A 58 6.10 0.37 -6.43
N LYS A 59 6.52 1.60 -6.69
CA LYS A 59 6.02 2.36 -7.84
C LYS A 59 6.48 1.73 -9.14
N ALA A 60 5.52 1.40 -9.97
CA ALA A 60 5.78 0.83 -11.30
C ALA A 60 5.92 1.91 -12.38
#